data_9c2587309691ce05bb50174d044e0561
#
_entry.id   9c2587309691ce05bb50174d044e0561
#
_cell.length_a   1.000
_cell.length_b   1.000
_cell.length_c   1.000
_cell.angle_alpha   90.00
_cell.angle_beta   90.00
_cell.angle_gamma   90.00
#
_symmetry.space_group_name_H-M   'P 1'
#
loop_
_entity.id
_entity.type
_entity.pdbx_description
1 polymer ?
#
loop_
_entity_poly.entity_id
_entity_poly.type
_entity_poly.pdbx_seq_one_letter_code
_entity_poly.pdbx_strand_id
1 'polypeptide(L)'
;MTSAVSKATRKQGKGIWERAFPHAAAWLPALWLLWAWYAGALGVNPIQAATRFSGRTALTLLLLSLACTPFHILSGWNKVLSWRRPLGLYAFAWAVGHLLFFAGVDYGFDWGSLRLDVGTKPYVWVGSVTISILAALALTSSRWWMARLGKRWKRLHRLVYLAGILALVHYFWVVKGNFLGLSGSIGLPLAYSAVLSVLLFLRLPPVRRAVRKRRGRKPLGRSLRAS
;
A
#
# COMPACT_ATOMS: atom_id res chain seq x y z
N MET A 1 21.36 7.73 39.81
CA MET A 1 20.03 8.11 39.28
C MET A 1 20.04 8.51 37.77
N THR A 2 21.13 9.03 37.23
CA THR A 2 21.25 9.53 35.84
C THR A 2 21.14 8.46 34.74
N SER A 3 21.61 7.20 34.96
CA SER A 3 21.61 6.15 33.94
C SER A 3 20.23 5.55 33.67
N ALA A 4 19.34 5.53 34.66
CA ALA A 4 17.98 5.01 34.48
C ALA A 4 17.08 5.98 33.70
N VAL A 5 17.24 7.28 33.90
CA VAL A 5 16.51 8.34 33.19
C VAL A 5 16.93 8.35 31.72
N SER A 6 18.25 8.21 31.41
CA SER A 6 18.76 8.13 30.03
C SER A 6 18.26 6.90 29.29
N LYS A 7 18.14 5.73 29.93
CA LYS A 7 17.57 4.53 29.33
C LYS A 7 16.06 4.64 29.09
N ALA A 8 15.33 5.32 29.97
CA ALA A 8 13.88 5.53 29.84
C ALA A 8 13.55 6.46 28.66
N THR A 9 14.27 7.59 28.54
CA THR A 9 14.11 8.55 27.43
C THR A 9 14.50 7.94 26.09
N ARG A 10 15.57 7.13 26.02
CA ARG A 10 15.98 6.42 24.81
C ARG A 10 14.97 5.33 24.37
N LYS A 11 14.25 4.72 25.33
CA LYS A 11 13.20 3.73 25.05
C LYS A 11 11.91 4.39 24.57
N GLN A 12 11.58 5.57 25.08
CA GLN A 12 10.44 6.38 24.67
C GLN A 12 10.62 6.94 23.24
N GLY A 13 11.79 7.48 22.90
CA GLY A 13 12.06 8.00 21.55
C GLY A 13 11.93 6.96 20.44
N LYS A 14 12.41 5.72 20.65
CA LYS A 14 12.28 4.63 19.68
C LYS A 14 10.83 4.19 19.44
N GLY A 15 9.93 4.35 20.42
CA GLY A 15 8.52 4.01 20.28
C GLY A 15 7.70 5.02 19.47
N ILE A 16 8.08 6.28 19.49
CA ILE A 16 7.38 7.38 18.82
C ILE A 16 7.60 7.29 17.31
N TRP A 17 8.83 7.14 16.85
CA TRP A 17 9.16 7.01 15.43
C TRP A 17 8.49 5.81 14.77
N GLU A 18 8.41 4.70 15.49
CA GLU A 18 7.76 3.48 15.00
C GLU A 18 6.26 3.65 14.80
N ARG A 19 5.61 4.50 15.60
CA ARG A 19 4.19 4.85 15.44
C ARG A 19 3.96 5.92 14.38
N ALA A 20 4.89 6.85 14.24
CA ALA A 20 4.79 7.98 13.33
C ALA A 20 4.95 7.55 11.84
N PHE A 21 5.74 6.52 11.55
CA PHE A 21 6.06 6.12 10.17
C PHE A 21 4.86 5.95 9.23
N PRO A 22 3.80 5.17 9.55
CA PRO A 22 2.67 5.01 8.65
C PRO A 22 1.89 6.31 8.42
N HIS A 23 1.88 7.20 9.42
CA HIS A 23 1.25 8.51 9.30
C HIS A 23 2.09 9.44 8.42
N ALA A 24 3.39 9.50 8.65
CA ALA A 24 4.31 10.28 7.80
C ALA A 24 4.26 9.80 6.33
N ALA A 25 4.29 8.49 6.10
CA ALA A 25 4.20 7.91 4.76
C ALA A 25 2.91 8.30 4.02
N ALA A 26 1.83 8.57 4.73
CA ALA A 26 0.56 8.99 4.16
C ALA A 26 0.42 10.51 4.01
N TRP A 27 0.89 11.27 4.98
CA TRP A 27 0.69 12.71 5.02
C TRP A 27 1.75 13.52 4.25
N LEU A 28 3.00 13.07 4.20
CA LEU A 28 4.04 13.74 3.41
C LEU A 28 3.67 13.86 1.92
N PRO A 29 3.17 12.81 1.24
CA PRO A 29 2.67 12.95 -0.12
C PRO A 29 1.49 13.92 -0.24
N ALA A 30 0.61 14.01 0.77
CA ALA A 30 -0.51 14.94 0.76
C ALA A 30 -0.05 16.41 0.86
N LEU A 31 0.88 16.68 1.78
CA LEU A 31 1.49 18.01 1.93
C LEU A 31 2.24 18.41 0.65
N TRP A 32 2.98 17.47 0.04
CA TRP A 32 3.66 17.72 -1.22
C TRP A 32 2.68 18.02 -2.36
N LEU A 33 1.58 17.24 -2.49
CA LEU A 33 0.58 17.47 -3.51
C LEU A 33 -0.11 18.83 -3.35
N LEU A 34 -0.42 19.20 -2.11
CA LEU A 34 -1.01 20.49 -1.78
C LEU A 34 -0.08 21.65 -2.16
N TRP A 35 1.19 21.55 -1.74
CA TRP A 35 2.20 22.54 -2.11
C TRP A 35 2.37 22.64 -3.63
N ALA A 36 2.50 21.49 -4.33
CA ALA A 36 2.69 21.46 -5.77
C ALA A 36 1.50 22.05 -6.53
N TRP A 37 0.27 21.89 -5.99
CA TRP A 37 -0.93 22.50 -6.53
C TRP A 37 -0.88 24.02 -6.45
N TYR A 38 -0.59 24.58 -5.28
CA TYR A 38 -0.52 26.03 -5.08
C TYR A 38 0.70 26.68 -5.75
N ALA A 39 1.81 25.97 -5.84
CA ALA A 39 3.02 26.45 -6.51
C ALA A 39 2.98 26.31 -8.04
N GLY A 40 1.89 25.75 -8.63
CA GLY A 40 1.82 25.50 -10.07
C GLY A 40 2.82 24.45 -10.58
N ALA A 41 3.42 23.65 -9.67
CA ALA A 41 4.46 22.68 -10.00
C ALA A 41 3.95 21.38 -10.65
N LEU A 42 2.62 21.24 -10.83
CA LEU A 42 1.99 20.06 -11.42
C LEU A 42 2.01 20.06 -12.96
N GLY A 43 2.54 21.13 -13.58
CA GLY A 43 2.67 21.24 -15.03
C GLY A 43 1.38 21.67 -15.73
N VAL A 44 1.31 21.41 -17.05
CA VAL A 44 0.26 21.93 -17.95
C VAL A 44 -1.15 21.38 -17.59
N ASN A 45 -1.24 20.15 -17.10
CA ASN A 45 -2.52 19.56 -16.69
C ASN A 45 -2.45 19.12 -15.21
N PRO A 46 -2.70 20.06 -14.27
CA PRO A 46 -2.59 19.80 -12.84
C PRO A 46 -3.60 18.76 -12.32
N ILE A 47 -4.80 18.71 -12.90
CA ILE A 47 -5.85 17.76 -12.53
C ILE A 47 -5.39 16.33 -12.82
N GLN A 48 -4.92 16.08 -14.05
CA GLN A 48 -4.43 14.76 -14.44
C GLN A 48 -3.17 14.37 -13.65
N ALA A 49 -2.27 15.33 -13.36
CA ALA A 49 -1.08 15.08 -12.54
C ALA A 49 -1.47 14.70 -11.12
N ALA A 50 -2.41 15.39 -10.47
CA ALA A 50 -2.93 15.07 -9.14
C ALA A 50 -3.63 13.70 -9.10
N THR A 51 -4.45 13.41 -10.12
CA THR A 51 -5.11 12.10 -10.27
C THR A 51 -4.10 10.97 -10.37
N ARG A 52 -3.07 11.09 -11.22
CA ARG A 52 -2.00 10.09 -11.35
C ARG A 52 -1.16 9.97 -10.08
N PHE A 53 -0.86 11.08 -9.42
CA PHE A 53 -0.08 11.10 -8.19
C PHE A 53 -0.83 10.39 -7.05
N SER A 54 -2.11 10.72 -6.84
CA SER A 54 -2.94 10.11 -5.79
C SER A 54 -3.10 8.61 -5.99
N GLY A 55 -3.32 8.14 -7.22
CA GLY A 55 -3.41 6.71 -7.54
C GLY A 55 -2.10 5.96 -7.28
N ARG A 56 -0.94 6.56 -7.67
CA ARG A 56 0.38 5.98 -7.37
C ARG A 56 0.66 5.92 -5.87
N THR A 57 0.29 6.94 -5.12
CA THR A 57 0.43 6.96 -3.66
C THR A 57 -0.43 5.89 -3.01
N ALA A 58 -1.68 5.72 -3.44
CA ALA A 58 -2.55 4.63 -2.98
C ALA A 58 -1.91 3.25 -3.20
N LEU A 59 -1.41 2.99 -4.41
CA LEU A 59 -0.73 1.73 -4.76
C LEU A 59 0.54 1.52 -3.92
N THR A 60 1.36 2.55 -3.74
CA THR A 60 2.58 2.49 -2.92
C THR A 60 2.26 2.12 -1.47
N LEU A 61 1.27 2.78 -0.86
CA LEU A 61 0.84 2.49 0.52
C LEU A 61 0.25 1.07 0.64
N LEU A 62 -0.48 0.60 -0.37
CA LEU A 62 -0.99 -0.76 -0.44
C LEU A 62 0.16 -1.78 -0.45
N LEU A 63 1.18 -1.57 -1.30
CA LEU A 63 2.36 -2.44 -1.37
C LEU A 63 3.18 -2.39 -0.08
N LEU A 64 3.35 -1.23 0.54
CA LEU A 64 3.99 -1.10 1.85
C LEU A 64 3.22 -1.89 2.93
N SER A 65 1.89 -1.82 2.94
CA SER A 65 1.06 -2.65 3.82
C SER A 65 1.27 -4.14 3.58
N LEU A 66 1.36 -4.55 2.30
CA LEU A 66 1.67 -5.93 1.94
C LEU A 66 3.11 -6.31 2.30
N ALA A 67 4.08 -5.42 2.21
CA ALA A 67 5.49 -5.69 2.52
C ALA A 67 5.75 -5.96 4.00
N CYS A 68 4.92 -5.46 4.91
CA CYS A 68 5.10 -5.64 6.36
C CYS A 68 5.27 -7.11 6.77
N THR A 69 4.54 -8.03 6.14
CA THR A 69 4.61 -9.46 6.51
C THR A 69 5.88 -10.15 5.99
N PRO A 70 6.28 -10.06 4.70
CA PRO A 70 7.57 -10.56 4.25
C PRO A 70 8.73 -9.95 5.02
N PHE A 71 8.70 -8.64 5.24
CA PHE A 71 9.73 -7.95 6.01
C PHE A 71 9.87 -8.52 7.43
N HIS A 72 8.75 -8.74 8.14
CA HIS A 72 8.76 -9.40 9.45
C HIS A 72 9.37 -10.82 9.37
N ILE A 73 9.05 -11.60 8.34
CA ILE A 73 9.57 -12.96 8.16
C ILE A 73 11.09 -12.94 7.97
N LEU A 74 11.59 -11.97 7.20
CA LEU A 74 13.02 -11.82 6.88
C LEU A 74 13.82 -11.22 8.04
N SER A 75 13.36 -10.11 8.62
CA SER A 75 14.07 -9.35 9.65
C SER A 75 13.78 -9.83 11.08
N GLY A 76 12.60 -10.41 11.33
CA GLY A 76 12.08 -10.73 12.65
C GLY A 76 11.56 -9.56 13.46
N TRP A 77 11.50 -8.39 12.86
CA TRP A 77 11.03 -7.19 13.54
C TRP A 77 9.49 -7.23 13.66
N ASN A 78 9.00 -7.52 14.88
CA ASN A 78 7.56 -7.72 15.12
C ASN A 78 6.74 -6.44 14.98
N LYS A 79 7.34 -5.28 15.25
CA LYS A 79 6.62 -4.00 15.28
C LYS A 79 6.12 -3.58 13.90
N VAL A 80 6.78 -3.99 12.82
CA VAL A 80 6.34 -3.69 11.44
C VAL A 80 4.94 -4.25 11.14
N LEU A 81 4.52 -5.30 11.84
CA LEU A 81 3.18 -5.87 11.66
C LEU A 81 2.06 -4.91 12.09
N SER A 82 2.34 -4.00 13.04
CA SER A 82 1.37 -2.98 13.47
C SER A 82 1.10 -1.93 12.39
N TRP A 83 2.02 -1.74 11.44
CA TRP A 83 1.89 -0.78 10.33
C TRP A 83 0.94 -1.23 9.23
N ARG A 84 0.67 -2.54 9.12
CA ARG A 84 -0.18 -3.09 8.05
C ARG A 84 -1.55 -2.45 7.99
N ARG A 85 -2.20 -2.31 9.15
CA ARG A 85 -3.56 -1.75 9.22
C ARG A 85 -3.60 -0.27 8.86
N PRO A 86 -2.83 0.63 9.50
CA PRO A 86 -2.84 2.04 9.13
C PRO A 86 -2.41 2.27 7.67
N LEU A 87 -1.37 1.61 7.17
CA LEU A 87 -0.96 1.74 5.77
C LEU A 87 -2.06 1.30 4.79
N GLY A 88 -2.78 0.21 5.09
CA GLY A 88 -3.90 -0.24 4.28
C GLY A 88 -5.10 0.72 4.30
N LEU A 89 -5.40 1.33 5.44
CA LEU A 89 -6.44 2.34 5.56
C LEU A 89 -6.08 3.62 4.81
N TYR A 90 -4.83 4.07 4.90
CA TYR A 90 -4.35 5.20 4.13
C TYR A 90 -4.31 4.91 2.63
N ALA A 91 -3.97 3.69 2.22
CA ALA A 91 -4.08 3.28 0.81
C ALA A 91 -5.52 3.43 0.29
N PHE A 92 -6.51 3.02 1.08
CA PHE A 92 -7.92 3.23 0.76
C PHE A 92 -8.28 4.72 0.72
N ALA A 93 -7.87 5.53 1.70
CA ALA A 93 -8.14 6.97 1.73
C ALA A 93 -7.56 7.67 0.49
N TRP A 94 -6.34 7.34 0.08
CA TRP A 94 -5.73 7.84 -1.14
C TRP A 94 -6.44 7.36 -2.42
N ALA A 95 -6.96 6.13 -2.43
CA ALA A 95 -7.76 5.62 -3.53
C ALA A 95 -9.10 6.37 -3.65
N VAL A 96 -9.72 6.73 -2.52
CA VAL A 96 -10.90 7.61 -2.50
C VAL A 96 -10.55 9.00 -3.04
N GLY A 97 -9.42 9.60 -2.59
CA GLY A 97 -8.93 10.86 -3.13
C GLY A 97 -8.68 10.80 -4.65
N HIS A 98 -8.10 9.71 -5.15
CA HIS A 98 -7.92 9.45 -6.58
C HIS A 98 -9.26 9.42 -7.34
N LEU A 99 -10.27 8.74 -6.79
CA LEU A 99 -11.61 8.71 -7.37
C LEU A 99 -12.27 10.08 -7.36
N LEU A 100 -12.09 10.87 -6.29
CA LEU A 100 -12.62 12.24 -6.20
C LEU A 100 -11.95 13.19 -7.18
N PHE A 101 -10.66 13.09 -7.41
CA PHE A 101 -10.00 13.86 -8.48
C PHE A 101 -10.55 13.48 -9.85
N PHE A 102 -10.73 12.19 -10.12
CA PHE A 102 -11.27 11.71 -11.38
C PHE A 102 -12.74 12.12 -11.58
N ALA A 103 -13.64 11.73 -10.67
CA ALA A 103 -15.08 11.97 -10.84
C ALA A 103 -15.48 13.41 -10.55
N GLY A 104 -14.83 14.06 -9.56
CA GLY A 104 -15.22 15.39 -9.11
C GLY A 104 -14.55 16.53 -9.90
N VAL A 105 -13.22 16.47 -10.03
CA VAL A 105 -12.47 17.58 -10.63
C VAL A 105 -12.35 17.44 -12.14
N ASP A 106 -12.15 16.20 -12.65
CA ASP A 106 -12.00 15.96 -14.10
C ASP A 106 -13.36 15.93 -14.81
N TYR A 107 -14.38 15.30 -14.21
CA TYR A 107 -15.73 15.18 -14.78
C TYR A 107 -16.76 16.14 -14.16
N GLY A 108 -16.42 16.93 -13.15
CA GLY A 108 -17.36 17.84 -12.48
C GLY A 108 -18.60 17.15 -11.92
N PHE A 109 -18.51 15.84 -11.58
CA PHE A 109 -19.65 14.97 -11.19
C PHE A 109 -20.71 14.85 -12.29
N ASP A 110 -20.38 15.04 -13.57
CA ASP A 110 -21.28 14.71 -14.67
C ASP A 110 -21.47 13.19 -14.78
N TRP A 111 -22.56 12.73 -14.18
CA TRP A 111 -22.92 11.31 -14.14
C TRP A 111 -23.25 10.75 -15.52
N GLY A 112 -23.65 11.58 -16.49
CA GLY A 112 -23.89 11.18 -17.86
C GLY A 112 -22.60 10.75 -18.56
N SER A 113 -21.64 11.65 -18.61
CA SER A 113 -20.30 11.39 -19.19
C SER A 113 -19.57 10.29 -18.44
N LEU A 114 -19.69 10.25 -17.10
CA LEU A 114 -19.05 9.20 -16.27
C LEU A 114 -19.58 7.80 -16.60
N ARG A 115 -20.91 7.66 -16.82
CA ARG A 115 -21.52 6.37 -17.23
C ARG A 115 -21.07 5.91 -18.59
N LEU A 116 -20.96 6.83 -19.56
CA LEU A 116 -20.46 6.52 -20.89
C LEU A 116 -19.01 6.03 -20.82
N ASP A 117 -18.17 6.68 -20.04
CA ASP A 117 -16.77 6.28 -19.86
C ASP A 117 -16.63 4.95 -19.11
N VAL A 118 -17.45 4.72 -18.10
CA VAL A 118 -17.52 3.41 -17.43
C VAL A 118 -17.91 2.33 -18.42
N GLY A 119 -18.85 2.60 -19.37
CA GLY A 119 -19.27 1.64 -20.38
C GLY A 119 -18.20 1.34 -21.45
N THR A 120 -17.37 2.32 -21.79
CA THR A 120 -16.43 2.25 -22.93
C THR A 120 -14.98 2.00 -22.53
N LYS A 121 -14.58 2.35 -21.29
CA LYS A 121 -13.19 2.29 -20.82
C LYS A 121 -12.97 1.15 -19.80
N PRO A 122 -12.42 -0.01 -20.21
CA PRO A 122 -12.28 -1.18 -19.34
C PRO A 122 -11.48 -0.91 -18.05
N TYR A 123 -10.52 0.03 -18.09
CA TYR A 123 -9.72 0.37 -16.91
C TYR A 123 -10.56 1.00 -15.81
N VAL A 124 -11.65 1.72 -16.13
CA VAL A 124 -12.55 2.31 -15.12
C VAL A 124 -13.27 1.20 -14.36
N TRP A 125 -13.71 0.15 -15.04
CA TRP A 125 -14.31 -1.04 -14.40
C TRP A 125 -13.35 -1.70 -13.42
N VAL A 126 -12.12 -1.95 -13.84
CA VAL A 126 -11.11 -2.57 -12.98
C VAL A 126 -10.80 -1.69 -11.78
N GLY A 127 -10.70 -0.37 -11.98
CA GLY A 127 -10.53 0.60 -10.89
C GLY A 127 -11.70 0.57 -9.90
N SER A 128 -12.95 0.55 -10.41
CA SER A 128 -14.17 0.50 -9.60
C SER A 128 -14.27 -0.78 -8.77
N VAL A 129 -13.95 -1.93 -9.35
CA VAL A 129 -13.88 -3.20 -8.62
C VAL A 129 -12.79 -3.15 -7.54
N THR A 130 -11.62 -2.60 -7.88
CA THR A 130 -10.50 -2.48 -6.94
C THR A 130 -10.87 -1.63 -5.72
N ILE A 131 -11.44 -0.44 -5.94
CA ILE A 131 -11.82 0.44 -4.82
C ILE A 131 -12.95 -0.16 -3.99
N SER A 132 -13.88 -0.89 -4.60
CA SER A 132 -14.95 -1.60 -3.90
C SER A 132 -14.39 -2.68 -2.96
N ILE A 133 -13.39 -3.43 -3.41
CA ILE A 133 -12.68 -4.40 -2.56
C ILE A 133 -11.97 -3.66 -1.42
N LEU A 134 -11.23 -2.59 -1.71
CA LEU A 134 -10.53 -1.81 -0.68
C LEU A 134 -11.50 -1.22 0.34
N ALA A 135 -12.68 -0.74 -0.09
CA ALA A 135 -13.74 -0.25 0.78
C ALA A 135 -14.26 -1.34 1.73
N ALA A 136 -14.55 -2.53 1.20
CA ALA A 136 -14.96 -3.67 2.02
C ALA A 136 -13.90 -4.04 3.07
N LEU A 137 -12.62 -4.02 2.70
CA LEU A 137 -11.51 -4.29 3.61
C LEU A 137 -11.34 -3.19 4.67
N ALA A 138 -11.49 -1.91 4.29
CA ALA A 138 -11.38 -0.77 5.19
C ALA A 138 -12.52 -0.76 6.21
N LEU A 139 -13.76 -0.90 5.77
CA LEU A 139 -14.95 -0.96 6.63
C LEU A 139 -14.88 -2.11 7.63
N THR A 140 -14.41 -3.28 7.19
CA THR A 140 -14.30 -4.47 8.03
C THR A 140 -13.00 -4.54 8.84
N SER A 141 -12.17 -3.50 8.85
CA SER A 141 -10.90 -3.52 9.56
C SER A 141 -11.02 -3.22 11.06
N SER A 142 -12.21 -2.83 11.56
CA SER A 142 -12.42 -2.54 12.99
C SER A 142 -12.41 -3.81 13.85
N ARG A 143 -12.12 -3.64 15.17
CA ARG A 143 -12.14 -4.76 16.13
C ARG A 143 -13.52 -5.43 16.23
N TRP A 144 -14.58 -4.63 16.12
CA TRP A 144 -15.95 -5.11 16.13
C TRP A 144 -16.24 -6.05 14.96
N TRP A 145 -15.86 -5.67 13.73
CA TRP A 145 -16.01 -6.53 12.56
C TRP A 145 -15.13 -7.79 12.61
N MET A 146 -13.93 -7.70 13.17
CA MET A 146 -13.07 -8.88 13.37
C MET A 146 -13.73 -9.90 14.29
N ALA A 147 -14.34 -9.46 15.40
CA ALA A 147 -15.05 -10.31 16.31
C ALA A 147 -16.32 -10.92 15.67
N ARG A 148 -17.12 -10.10 14.96
CA ARG A 148 -18.37 -10.53 14.31
C ARG A 148 -18.17 -11.51 13.16
N LEU A 149 -17.17 -11.29 12.31
CA LEU A 149 -16.90 -12.12 11.14
C LEU A 149 -16.04 -13.35 11.48
N GLY A 150 -15.30 -13.37 12.57
CA GLY A 150 -14.48 -14.51 13.03
C GLY A 150 -13.57 -15.06 11.92
N LYS A 151 -13.75 -16.36 11.59
CA LYS A 151 -12.96 -17.04 10.55
C LYS A 151 -13.17 -16.45 9.14
N ARG A 152 -14.36 -15.89 8.84
CA ARG A 152 -14.68 -15.28 7.55
C ARG A 152 -13.88 -14.00 7.32
N TRP A 153 -13.56 -13.26 8.38
CA TRP A 153 -12.73 -12.05 8.31
C TRP A 153 -11.37 -12.31 7.62
N LYS A 154 -10.71 -13.41 7.96
CA LYS A 154 -9.42 -13.78 7.34
C LYS A 154 -9.57 -14.10 5.85
N ARG A 155 -10.71 -14.69 5.42
CA ARG A 155 -10.98 -14.97 4.00
C ARG A 155 -11.20 -13.66 3.23
N LEU A 156 -12.03 -12.76 3.76
CA LEU A 156 -12.28 -11.44 3.18
C LEU A 156 -10.98 -10.65 3.01
N HIS A 157 -10.15 -10.58 4.07
CA HIS A 157 -8.90 -9.82 4.02
C HIS A 157 -7.82 -10.42 3.11
N ARG A 158 -8.01 -11.62 2.55
CA ARG A 158 -7.16 -12.14 1.47
C ARG A 158 -7.43 -11.45 0.13
N LEU A 159 -8.60 -10.82 -0.05
CA LEU A 159 -8.90 -10.05 -1.25
C LEU A 159 -7.96 -8.87 -1.46
N VAL A 160 -7.17 -8.48 -0.46
CA VAL A 160 -6.11 -7.48 -0.62
C VAL A 160 -5.09 -7.87 -1.68
N TYR A 161 -4.84 -9.15 -1.89
CA TYR A 161 -3.93 -9.64 -2.94
C TYR A 161 -4.54 -9.44 -4.32
N LEU A 162 -5.84 -9.75 -4.46
CA LEU A 162 -6.59 -9.50 -5.68
C LEU A 162 -6.65 -7.98 -5.96
N ALA A 163 -6.94 -7.16 -4.95
CA ALA A 163 -6.93 -5.70 -5.09
C ALA A 163 -5.57 -5.18 -5.59
N GLY A 164 -4.45 -5.72 -5.09
CA GLY A 164 -3.11 -5.35 -5.55
C GLY A 164 -2.89 -5.71 -7.03
N ILE A 165 -3.33 -6.88 -7.47
CA ILE A 165 -3.22 -7.31 -8.88
C ILE A 165 -4.11 -6.42 -9.76
N LEU A 166 -5.36 -6.21 -9.38
CA LEU A 166 -6.30 -5.36 -10.14
C LEU A 166 -5.83 -3.91 -10.22
N ALA A 167 -5.26 -3.36 -9.15
CA ALA A 167 -4.69 -2.02 -9.15
C ALA A 167 -3.53 -1.89 -10.14
N LEU A 168 -2.68 -2.92 -10.28
CA LEU A 168 -1.63 -2.94 -11.29
C LEU A 168 -2.19 -3.05 -12.71
N VAL A 169 -3.17 -3.92 -12.95
CA VAL A 169 -3.84 -4.03 -14.25
C VAL A 169 -4.46 -2.69 -14.65
N HIS A 170 -5.18 -2.04 -13.72
CA HIS A 170 -5.71 -0.70 -13.90
C HIS A 170 -4.60 0.30 -14.27
N TYR A 171 -3.49 0.30 -13.53
CA TYR A 171 -2.37 1.21 -13.76
C TYR A 171 -1.73 0.98 -15.14
N PHE A 172 -1.51 -0.27 -15.55
CA PHE A 172 -1.01 -0.59 -16.88
C PHE A 172 -1.92 -0.06 -18.00
N TRP A 173 -3.22 -0.23 -17.88
CA TRP A 173 -4.17 0.24 -18.89
C TRP A 173 -4.19 1.77 -18.99
N VAL A 174 -4.18 2.46 -17.85
CA VAL A 174 -4.14 3.93 -17.83
C VAL A 174 -2.87 4.49 -18.50
N VAL A 175 -1.71 3.84 -18.29
CA VAL A 175 -0.43 4.30 -18.84
C VAL A 175 -0.30 3.98 -20.34
N LYS A 176 -0.79 2.83 -20.78
CA LYS A 176 -0.62 2.37 -22.17
C LYS A 176 -1.70 2.87 -23.14
N GLY A 177 -2.86 3.33 -22.65
CA GLY A 177 -4.01 3.69 -23.49
C GLY A 177 -4.55 2.56 -24.36
N ASN A 178 -3.66 1.71 -24.92
CA ASN A 178 -3.94 0.48 -25.63
C ASN A 178 -2.99 -0.63 -25.19
N PHE A 179 -3.53 -1.83 -24.96
CA PHE A 179 -2.78 -3.00 -24.44
C PHE A 179 -1.63 -3.46 -25.38
N LEU A 180 -1.68 -3.08 -26.65
CA LEU A 180 -0.70 -3.47 -27.68
C LEU A 180 0.28 -2.35 -28.06
N GLY A 181 0.07 -1.10 -27.61
CA GLY A 181 0.95 0.04 -27.90
C GLY A 181 2.06 0.20 -26.88
N LEU A 182 3.30 -0.12 -27.22
CA LEU A 182 4.50 0.02 -26.36
C LEU A 182 4.99 1.48 -26.21
N SER A 183 4.18 2.48 -26.49
CA SER A 183 4.56 3.89 -26.58
C SER A 183 4.40 4.71 -25.29
N GLY A 184 4.44 4.11 -24.12
CA GLY A 184 4.37 4.80 -22.82
C GLY A 184 5.56 4.47 -21.92
N SER A 185 5.79 5.27 -20.89
CA SER A 185 6.79 5.00 -19.83
C SER A 185 6.38 3.79 -18.98
N ILE A 186 6.65 2.58 -19.46
CA ILE A 186 6.26 1.30 -18.85
C ILE A 186 7.10 1.00 -17.59
N GLY A 187 8.20 1.70 -17.37
CA GLY A 187 9.16 1.40 -16.31
C GLY A 187 8.54 1.37 -14.91
N LEU A 188 7.71 2.36 -14.57
CA LEU A 188 7.06 2.40 -13.26
C LEU A 188 6.04 1.26 -13.05
N PRO A 189 5.08 0.99 -13.94
CA PRO A 189 4.20 -0.16 -13.80
C PRO A 189 4.95 -1.49 -13.67
N LEU A 190 6.04 -1.69 -14.43
CA LEU A 190 6.88 -2.88 -14.31
C LEU A 190 7.56 -2.98 -12.95
N ALA A 191 8.12 -1.88 -12.44
CA ALA A 191 8.73 -1.85 -11.12
C ALA A 191 7.73 -2.23 -10.01
N TYR A 192 6.53 -1.66 -10.04
CA TYR A 192 5.46 -2.02 -9.10
C TYR A 192 5.04 -3.49 -9.23
N SER A 193 5.00 -4.02 -10.46
CA SER A 193 4.67 -5.43 -10.71
C SER A 193 5.75 -6.37 -10.19
N ALA A 194 7.02 -6.02 -10.38
CA ALA A 194 8.15 -6.77 -9.83
C ALA A 194 8.08 -6.80 -8.30
N VAL A 195 7.84 -5.64 -7.66
CA VAL A 195 7.69 -5.56 -6.20
C VAL A 195 6.53 -6.44 -5.73
N LEU A 196 5.33 -6.33 -6.34
CA LEU A 196 4.19 -7.16 -5.93
C LEU A 196 4.48 -8.65 -6.12
N SER A 197 5.09 -9.04 -7.24
CA SER A 197 5.45 -10.44 -7.51
C SER A 197 6.40 -11.00 -6.45
N VAL A 198 7.44 -10.26 -6.08
CA VAL A 198 8.36 -10.63 -5.00
C VAL A 198 7.62 -10.75 -3.67
N LEU A 199 6.74 -9.79 -3.33
CA LEU A 199 5.98 -9.83 -2.08
C LEU A 199 5.05 -11.04 -2.01
N LEU A 200 4.40 -11.40 -3.12
CA LEU A 200 3.53 -12.58 -3.19
C LEU A 200 4.35 -13.87 -3.14
N PHE A 201 5.47 -13.95 -3.85
CA PHE A 201 6.39 -15.08 -3.83
C PHE A 201 6.91 -15.39 -2.42
N LEU A 202 7.36 -14.37 -1.68
CA LEU A 202 7.82 -14.51 -0.30
C LEU A 202 6.73 -15.00 0.68
N ARG A 203 5.47 -14.95 0.28
CA ARG A 203 4.33 -15.44 1.08
C ARG A 203 3.96 -16.87 0.81
N LEU A 204 4.49 -17.49 -0.25
CA LEU A 204 4.24 -18.90 -0.55
C LEU A 204 4.69 -19.79 0.61
N PRO A 205 3.89 -20.81 0.98
CA PRO A 205 4.18 -21.66 2.12
C PRO A 205 5.57 -22.29 2.10
N PRO A 206 6.09 -22.81 0.96
CA PRO A 206 7.43 -23.40 0.91
C PRO A 206 8.52 -22.38 1.18
N VAL A 207 8.44 -21.19 0.56
CA VAL A 207 9.42 -20.10 0.72
C VAL A 207 9.45 -19.63 2.17
N ARG A 208 8.27 -19.41 2.74
CA ARG A 208 8.13 -19.00 4.14
C ARG A 208 8.72 -20.03 5.11
N ARG A 209 8.54 -21.33 4.85
CA ARG A 209 9.14 -22.42 5.66
C ARG A 209 10.67 -22.42 5.53
N ALA A 210 11.21 -22.28 4.32
CA ALA A 210 12.65 -22.23 4.06
C ALA A 210 13.33 -21.06 4.78
N VAL A 211 12.75 -19.87 4.71
CA VAL A 211 13.27 -18.66 5.37
C VAL A 211 13.27 -18.84 6.90
N ARG A 212 12.19 -19.36 7.48
CA ARG A 212 12.12 -19.64 8.93
C ARG A 212 13.15 -20.67 9.37
N LYS A 213 13.38 -21.74 8.58
CA LYS A 213 14.39 -22.77 8.87
C LYS A 213 15.81 -22.19 8.86
N ARG A 214 16.15 -21.35 7.89
CA ARG A 214 17.46 -20.66 7.83
C ARG A 214 17.66 -19.72 9.03
N ARG A 215 16.61 -19.04 9.47
CA ARG A 215 16.68 -18.12 10.59
C ARG A 215 16.81 -18.81 11.95
N GLY A 216 16.16 -19.97 12.14
CA GLY A 216 16.31 -20.80 13.35
C GLY A 216 17.67 -21.50 13.46
N ARG A 217 18.44 -21.56 12.37
CA ARG A 217 19.78 -22.16 12.29
C ARG A 217 20.95 -21.18 12.53
N LYS A 218 20.73 -19.98 13.07
CA LYS A 218 21.85 -19.16 13.55
C LYS A 218 22.58 -19.98 14.64
N PRO A 219 23.90 -20.29 14.48
CA PRO A 219 24.62 -21.03 15.47
C PRO A 219 24.63 -20.22 16.77
N LEU A 220 24.16 -20.85 17.85
CA LEU A 220 24.50 -20.43 19.21
C LEU A 220 26.02 -20.30 19.24
N GLY A 221 26.49 -19.07 19.49
CA GLY A 221 27.87 -18.72 19.35
C GLY A 221 28.82 -19.65 20.11
N ARG A 222 29.95 -19.94 19.49
CA ARG A 222 31.18 -20.35 20.12
C ARG A 222 31.58 -19.39 21.25
N SER A 223 31.08 -19.60 22.42
CA SER A 223 31.54 -18.88 23.60
C SER A 223 31.66 -19.75 24.83
N LEU A 224 32.11 -21.00 24.68
CA LEU A 224 32.56 -21.83 25.79
C LEU A 224 33.60 -22.83 25.29
N ARG A 225 34.80 -22.35 24.91
CA ARG A 225 36.07 -23.09 24.94
C ARG A 225 37.20 -22.11 25.10
N ALA A 226 37.40 -21.64 26.31
CA ALA A 226 38.66 -21.14 26.83
C ALA A 226 38.53 -21.14 28.36
N SER A 227 38.77 -22.24 28.95
CA SER A 227 39.25 -22.43 30.33
C SER A 227 40.16 -23.64 30.34
#